data_4d475b0f1e866a2a0bfcd6e6ee822872
#
_entry.id   4d475b0f1e866a2a0bfcd6e6ee822872
#
_cell.length_a   1.000
_cell.length_b   1.000
_cell.length_c   1.000
_cell.angle_alpha   90.00
_cell.angle_beta   90.00
_cell.angle_gamma   90.00
#
_symmetry.space_group_name_H-M   'P 1'
#
loop_
_entity.id
_entity.type
_entity.pdbx_description
1 polymer ?
#
loop_
_entity_poly.entity_id
_entity_poly.type
_entity_poly.pdbx_seq_one_letter_code
_entity_poly.pdbx_strand_id
1 'polypeptide(L)'
;MKVLLGWELGGGQGHIQRLAAIAQILEAKGLEPVFALKSYNIKGISFPWQTVLAPRLLFSGRNESYTFADILETFGFGNANLLRSHLQAWQSVLEEVKPSLIIADHAPGLVLAAHGIVPTVVVGECFTVPPPVEVFPILRFPAAAGSVQRQEQVSNTVREVVKLDAPLGKILNGDASFIFGIPELDCYRHLRADDQYVSLHITPIPCNLHSSDGATWAYLSDSYSHRGLVLQTLKPECEFKPLNEALAGKSFVIHHGGLTTAITCLLAGIPQLVLPQHLEQHLNAIALSQLGVATMIAKPTWQGLLMAQNQAYALTENAKLQAESLAHWNQNFMDVVIQTCLKFLAKPSL
;
A
#
# COMPACT_ATOMS: atom_id res chain seq x y z
N MET A 1 -17.84 -18.67 -11.37
CA MET A 1 -18.23 -17.54 -10.50
C MET A 1 -17.27 -16.40 -10.74
N LYS A 2 -17.78 -15.17 -10.93
CA LYS A 2 -16.97 -13.98 -11.16
C LYS A 2 -16.46 -13.39 -9.84
N VAL A 3 -15.21 -12.98 -9.84
CA VAL A 3 -14.57 -12.24 -8.73
C VAL A 3 -14.12 -10.89 -9.27
N LEU A 4 -14.64 -9.80 -8.71
CA LEU A 4 -14.27 -8.45 -9.11
C LEU A 4 -13.06 -7.98 -8.27
N LEU A 5 -11.95 -7.64 -8.95
CA LEU A 5 -10.76 -7.10 -8.32
C LEU A 5 -10.67 -5.60 -8.62
N GLY A 6 -10.86 -4.76 -7.61
CA GLY A 6 -10.99 -3.31 -7.78
C GLY A 6 -9.82 -2.51 -7.19
N TRP A 7 -9.35 -1.52 -7.97
CA TRP A 7 -8.37 -0.53 -7.55
C TRP A 7 -8.79 0.88 -7.95
N GLU A 8 -8.88 1.78 -6.98
CA GLU A 8 -9.49 3.12 -7.13
C GLU A 8 -8.52 4.26 -6.81
N LEU A 9 -7.81 4.19 -5.69
CA LEU A 9 -6.93 5.25 -5.18
C LEU A 9 -5.46 4.86 -5.22
N GLY A 10 -4.61 5.81 -4.92
CA GLY A 10 -3.17 5.61 -4.86
C GLY A 10 -2.49 5.62 -6.23
N GLY A 11 -1.21 5.34 -6.27
CA GLY A 11 -0.35 5.32 -7.45
C GLY A 11 0.60 4.13 -7.44
N GLY A 12 1.33 3.96 -8.54
CA GLY A 12 2.31 2.88 -8.67
C GLY A 12 1.70 1.55 -9.12
N GLN A 13 2.55 0.54 -9.27
CA GLN A 13 2.16 -0.76 -9.79
C GLN A 13 1.88 -1.81 -8.70
N GLY A 14 2.19 -1.52 -7.43
CA GLY A 14 2.05 -2.47 -6.33
C GLY A 14 0.63 -3.00 -6.16
N HIS A 15 -0.39 -2.14 -6.32
CA HIS A 15 -1.80 -2.52 -6.27
C HIS A 15 -2.15 -3.57 -7.35
N ILE A 16 -1.77 -3.29 -8.59
CA ILE A 16 -2.08 -4.17 -9.73
C ILE A 16 -1.31 -5.49 -9.61
N GLN A 17 -0.04 -5.46 -9.21
CA GLN A 17 0.78 -6.67 -9.03
C GLN A 17 0.17 -7.58 -7.96
N ARG A 18 -0.27 -7.01 -6.84
CA ARG A 18 -0.95 -7.75 -5.76
C ARG A 18 -2.25 -8.38 -6.24
N LEU A 19 -3.11 -7.59 -6.87
CA LEU A 19 -4.38 -8.08 -7.41
C LEU A 19 -4.16 -9.13 -8.49
N ALA A 20 -3.17 -8.98 -9.38
CA ALA A 20 -2.83 -9.95 -10.41
C ALA A 20 -2.34 -11.29 -9.82
N ALA A 21 -1.50 -11.24 -8.78
CA ALA A 21 -1.05 -12.44 -8.07
C ALA A 21 -2.22 -13.22 -7.44
N ILE A 22 -3.17 -12.51 -6.83
CA ILE A 22 -4.40 -13.11 -6.29
C ILE A 22 -5.26 -13.70 -7.43
N ALA A 23 -5.44 -12.96 -8.54
CA ALA A 23 -6.24 -13.39 -9.68
C ALA A 23 -5.71 -14.68 -10.30
N GLN A 24 -4.40 -14.82 -10.48
CA GLN A 24 -3.77 -16.04 -11.01
C GLN A 24 -4.14 -17.28 -10.19
N ILE A 25 -4.12 -17.16 -8.87
CA ILE A 25 -4.45 -18.27 -7.98
C ILE A 25 -5.95 -18.59 -8.03
N LEU A 26 -6.80 -17.59 -8.07
CA LEU A 26 -8.25 -17.75 -8.16
C LEU A 26 -8.65 -18.39 -9.51
N GLU A 27 -8.05 -17.96 -10.61
CA GLU A 27 -8.26 -18.53 -11.95
C GLU A 27 -7.84 -20.00 -11.99
N ALA A 28 -6.69 -20.36 -11.41
CA ALA A 28 -6.26 -21.76 -11.29
C ALA A 28 -7.23 -22.63 -10.47
N LYS A 29 -8.10 -22.01 -9.66
CA LYS A 29 -9.18 -22.68 -8.92
C LYS A 29 -10.54 -22.66 -9.67
N GLY A 30 -10.56 -22.24 -10.94
CA GLY A 30 -11.75 -22.23 -11.77
C GLY A 30 -12.69 -21.04 -11.55
N LEU A 31 -12.20 -19.97 -10.91
CA LEU A 31 -12.93 -18.71 -10.79
C LEU A 31 -12.59 -17.79 -11.96
N GLU A 32 -13.45 -16.81 -12.23
CA GLU A 32 -13.33 -15.84 -13.33
C GLU A 32 -12.96 -14.45 -12.77
N PRO A 33 -11.68 -14.06 -12.78
CA PRO A 33 -11.27 -12.73 -12.36
C PRO A 33 -11.72 -11.66 -13.37
N VAL A 34 -12.32 -10.59 -12.87
CA VAL A 34 -12.65 -9.37 -13.63
C VAL A 34 -12.04 -8.18 -12.90
N PHE A 35 -11.36 -7.31 -13.61
CA PHE A 35 -10.70 -6.17 -12.99
C PHE A 35 -11.49 -4.88 -13.21
N ALA A 36 -11.59 -4.06 -12.16
CA ALA A 36 -12.01 -2.67 -12.24
C ALA A 36 -10.83 -1.77 -11.85
N LEU A 37 -10.22 -1.12 -12.84
CA LEU A 37 -8.98 -0.36 -12.66
C LEU A 37 -9.17 1.11 -12.99
N LYS A 38 -8.52 1.99 -12.23
CA LYS A 38 -8.55 3.44 -12.49
C LYS A 38 -7.87 3.84 -13.81
N SER A 39 -7.05 2.98 -14.37
CA SER A 39 -6.28 3.23 -15.59
C SER A 39 -5.87 1.92 -16.26
N TYR A 40 -5.88 1.89 -17.60
CA TYR A 40 -5.37 0.76 -18.40
C TYR A 40 -3.85 0.84 -18.66
N ASN A 41 -3.18 1.89 -18.23
CA ASN A 41 -1.74 2.05 -18.49
C ASN A 41 -0.91 1.21 -17.50
N ILE A 42 -0.81 -0.09 -17.78
CA ILE A 42 -0.09 -1.08 -16.99
C ILE A 42 1.20 -1.42 -17.73
N LYS A 43 2.31 -0.82 -17.33
CA LYS A 43 3.61 -1.12 -17.94
C LYS A 43 4.17 -2.45 -17.42
N GLY A 44 4.57 -3.33 -18.34
CA GLY A 44 5.37 -4.52 -18.01
C GLY A 44 4.62 -5.67 -17.34
N ILE A 45 3.30 -5.64 -17.25
CA ILE A 45 2.48 -6.74 -16.74
C ILE A 45 1.64 -7.30 -17.88
N SER A 46 1.74 -8.62 -18.14
CA SER A 46 0.79 -9.33 -18.98
C SER A 46 -0.55 -9.38 -18.25
N PHE A 47 -1.60 -8.86 -18.87
CA PHE A 47 -2.90 -8.72 -18.24
C PHE A 47 -3.98 -9.41 -19.09
N PRO A 48 -4.18 -10.72 -18.89
CA PRO A 48 -5.06 -11.52 -19.74
C PRO A 48 -6.55 -11.39 -19.39
N TRP A 49 -6.88 -10.72 -18.26
CA TRP A 49 -8.24 -10.72 -17.71
C TRP A 49 -9.12 -9.60 -18.27
N GLN A 50 -10.43 -9.86 -18.27
CA GLN A 50 -11.42 -8.83 -18.56
C GLN A 50 -11.22 -7.63 -17.62
N THR A 51 -11.24 -6.42 -18.18
CA THR A 51 -11.04 -5.19 -17.42
C THR A 51 -12.09 -4.16 -17.79
N VAL A 52 -12.69 -3.56 -16.77
CA VAL A 52 -13.53 -2.37 -16.85
C VAL A 52 -12.84 -1.17 -16.21
N LEU A 53 -13.24 0.04 -16.54
CA LEU A 53 -12.72 1.23 -15.84
C LEU A 53 -13.43 1.38 -14.50
N ALA A 54 -12.65 1.57 -13.45
CA ALA A 54 -13.17 2.04 -12.17
C ALA A 54 -13.75 3.46 -12.33
N PRO A 55 -14.85 3.79 -11.66
CA PRO A 55 -15.41 5.13 -11.67
C PRO A 55 -14.38 6.19 -11.30
N ARG A 56 -14.37 7.28 -12.04
CA ARG A 56 -13.39 8.35 -11.86
C ARG A 56 -13.75 9.21 -10.67
N LEU A 57 -12.82 9.39 -9.75
CA LEU A 57 -12.94 10.30 -8.64
C LEU A 57 -12.51 11.73 -9.02
N LEU A 58 -13.20 12.72 -8.47
CA LEU A 58 -12.81 14.10 -8.61
C LEU A 58 -11.83 14.48 -7.50
N PHE A 59 -10.65 14.94 -7.88
CA PHE A 59 -9.63 15.40 -6.96
C PHE A 59 -9.88 16.84 -6.54
N SER A 60 -9.99 17.11 -5.24
CA SER A 60 -10.28 18.47 -4.69
C SER A 60 -9.08 19.43 -4.72
N GLY A 61 -7.92 18.96 -5.19
CA GLY A 61 -6.69 19.78 -5.26
C GLY A 61 -5.91 19.89 -3.95
N ARG A 62 -6.34 19.25 -2.86
CA ARG A 62 -5.59 19.23 -1.60
C ARG A 62 -4.41 18.27 -1.69
N ASN A 63 -3.22 18.76 -1.36
CA ASN A 63 -1.97 17.97 -1.41
C ASN A 63 -1.50 17.47 -0.04
N GLU A 64 -2.15 17.88 1.06
CA GLU A 64 -1.74 17.48 2.40
C GLU A 64 -2.84 16.71 3.12
N SER A 65 -2.52 15.50 3.53
CA SER A 65 -3.36 14.63 4.35
C SER A 65 -2.72 14.42 5.72
N TYR A 66 -3.53 14.47 6.77
CA TYR A 66 -3.12 14.24 8.16
C TYR A 66 -3.77 13.01 8.75
N THR A 67 -4.88 12.58 8.16
CA THR A 67 -5.66 11.40 8.55
C THR A 67 -6.13 10.66 7.31
N PHE A 68 -6.63 9.44 7.47
CA PHE A 68 -7.27 8.72 6.37
C PHE A 68 -8.53 9.44 5.85
N ALA A 69 -9.26 10.12 6.74
CA ALA A 69 -10.43 10.92 6.34
C ALA A 69 -10.04 12.11 5.43
N ASP A 70 -8.88 12.74 5.62
CA ASP A 70 -8.41 13.78 4.70
C ASP A 70 -8.15 13.22 3.29
N ILE A 71 -7.73 11.94 3.17
CA ILE A 71 -7.60 11.29 1.88
C ILE A 71 -8.98 11.12 1.24
N LEU A 72 -9.95 10.60 1.99
CA LEU A 72 -11.33 10.44 1.52
C LEU A 72 -11.92 11.79 1.09
N GLU A 73 -11.74 12.84 1.89
CA GLU A 73 -12.22 14.19 1.60
C GLU A 73 -11.61 14.74 0.31
N THR A 74 -10.31 14.50 0.09
CA THR A 74 -9.61 14.92 -1.15
C THR A 74 -10.26 14.32 -2.40
N PHE A 75 -10.89 13.16 -2.29
CA PHE A 75 -11.58 12.47 -3.37
C PHE A 75 -13.11 12.62 -3.32
N GLY A 76 -13.63 13.61 -2.60
CA GLY A 76 -15.04 14.02 -2.64
C GLY A 76 -15.96 13.27 -1.67
N PHE A 77 -15.45 12.43 -0.76
CA PHE A 77 -16.28 11.71 0.23
C PHE A 77 -16.90 12.64 1.30
N GLY A 78 -16.41 13.86 1.43
CA GLY A 78 -17.02 14.91 2.26
C GLY A 78 -18.15 15.69 1.57
N ASN A 79 -18.53 15.32 0.33
CA ASN A 79 -19.62 15.94 -0.41
C ASN A 79 -20.67 14.89 -0.82
N ALA A 80 -21.89 15.00 -0.27
CA ALA A 80 -22.94 14.00 -0.45
C ALA A 80 -23.33 13.78 -1.93
N ASN A 81 -23.34 14.81 -2.76
CA ASN A 81 -23.70 14.68 -4.16
C ASN A 81 -22.61 13.98 -4.97
N LEU A 82 -21.33 14.33 -4.74
CA LEU A 82 -20.20 13.67 -5.37
C LEU A 82 -20.14 12.20 -4.96
N LEU A 83 -20.31 11.92 -3.68
CA LEU A 83 -20.30 10.56 -3.15
C LEU A 83 -21.45 9.72 -3.73
N ARG A 84 -22.70 10.24 -3.75
CA ARG A 84 -23.84 9.54 -4.38
C ARG A 84 -23.57 9.19 -5.84
N SER A 85 -23.10 10.16 -6.63
CA SER A 85 -22.78 9.92 -8.04
C SER A 85 -21.67 8.89 -8.22
N HIS A 86 -20.67 8.91 -7.36
CA HIS A 86 -19.57 7.95 -7.39
C HIS A 86 -20.04 6.54 -7.02
N LEU A 87 -20.84 6.38 -5.97
CA LEU A 87 -21.39 5.09 -5.58
C LEU A 87 -22.38 4.53 -6.62
N GLN A 88 -23.19 5.38 -7.27
CA GLN A 88 -24.04 4.98 -8.39
C GLN A 88 -23.23 4.42 -9.57
N ALA A 89 -22.11 5.08 -9.89
CA ALA A 89 -21.22 4.58 -10.95
C ALA A 89 -20.61 3.21 -10.58
N TRP A 90 -20.23 2.98 -9.32
CA TRP A 90 -19.81 1.66 -8.85
C TRP A 90 -20.94 0.64 -8.87
N GLN A 91 -22.18 1.01 -8.50
CA GLN A 91 -23.35 0.14 -8.61
C GLN A 91 -23.59 -0.33 -10.06
N SER A 92 -23.43 0.58 -11.05
CA SER A 92 -23.50 0.21 -12.46
C SER A 92 -22.44 -0.84 -12.85
N VAL A 93 -21.23 -0.72 -12.35
CA VAL A 93 -20.17 -1.73 -12.56
C VAL A 93 -20.56 -3.06 -11.91
N LEU A 94 -21.11 -3.06 -10.70
CA LEU A 94 -21.56 -4.26 -10.01
C LEU A 94 -22.73 -4.94 -10.75
N GLU A 95 -23.68 -4.19 -11.29
CA GLU A 95 -24.80 -4.69 -12.09
C GLU A 95 -24.33 -5.30 -13.43
N GLU A 96 -23.31 -4.72 -14.07
CA GLU A 96 -22.73 -5.23 -15.31
C GLU A 96 -21.94 -6.53 -15.07
N VAL A 97 -21.04 -6.52 -14.07
CA VAL A 97 -20.12 -7.64 -13.78
C VAL A 97 -20.84 -8.78 -13.07
N LYS A 98 -21.73 -8.46 -12.14
CA LYS A 98 -22.44 -9.40 -11.25
C LYS A 98 -21.48 -10.34 -10.50
N PRO A 99 -20.55 -9.77 -9.73
CA PRO A 99 -19.55 -10.57 -9.02
C PRO A 99 -20.18 -11.33 -7.86
N SER A 100 -19.66 -12.54 -7.58
CA SER A 100 -20.00 -13.32 -6.39
C SER A 100 -19.11 -12.96 -5.19
N LEU A 101 -17.99 -12.28 -5.45
CA LEU A 101 -17.01 -11.82 -4.46
C LEU A 101 -16.31 -10.58 -4.99
N ILE A 102 -15.94 -9.67 -4.11
CA ILE A 102 -15.10 -8.51 -4.40
C ILE A 102 -13.78 -8.63 -3.65
N ILE A 103 -12.68 -8.25 -4.32
CA ILE A 103 -11.37 -8.02 -3.72
C ILE A 103 -11.01 -6.57 -3.99
N ALA A 104 -10.97 -5.75 -2.95
CA ALA A 104 -10.77 -4.31 -3.05
C ALA A 104 -9.37 -3.92 -2.54
N ASP A 105 -8.55 -3.33 -3.41
CA ASP A 105 -7.25 -2.77 -3.05
C ASP A 105 -7.30 -1.25 -3.17
N HIS A 106 -7.27 -0.56 -2.03
CA HIS A 106 -7.40 0.90 -1.91
C HIS A 106 -8.58 1.44 -2.74
N ALA A 107 -9.73 0.81 -2.59
CA ALA A 107 -10.96 1.12 -3.32
C ALA A 107 -12.15 1.38 -2.37
N PRO A 108 -12.12 2.48 -1.58
CA PRO A 108 -13.14 2.78 -0.59
C PRO A 108 -14.54 2.97 -1.20
N GLY A 109 -14.64 3.55 -2.40
CA GLY A 109 -15.92 3.72 -3.08
C GLY A 109 -16.54 2.38 -3.49
N LEU A 110 -15.74 1.43 -3.98
CA LEU A 110 -16.19 0.08 -4.28
C LEU A 110 -16.67 -0.65 -3.01
N VAL A 111 -15.90 -0.56 -1.92
CA VAL A 111 -16.28 -1.17 -0.63
C VAL A 111 -17.61 -0.63 -0.14
N LEU A 112 -17.81 0.69 -0.15
CA LEU A 112 -19.07 1.33 0.25
C LEU A 112 -20.25 0.96 -0.67
N ALA A 113 -20.03 0.89 -1.97
CA ALA A 113 -21.08 0.53 -2.94
C ALA A 113 -21.52 -0.93 -2.82
N ALA A 114 -20.62 -1.81 -2.39
CA ALA A 114 -20.86 -3.25 -2.23
C ALA A 114 -21.34 -3.65 -0.84
N HIS A 115 -21.28 -2.73 0.14
CA HIS A 115 -21.59 -3.02 1.54
C HIS A 115 -22.99 -3.61 1.71
N GLY A 116 -23.07 -4.79 2.34
CA GLY A 116 -24.32 -5.52 2.54
C GLY A 116 -24.93 -6.16 1.27
N ILE A 117 -24.26 -6.09 0.10
CA ILE A 117 -24.76 -6.61 -1.17
C ILE A 117 -23.89 -7.78 -1.67
N VAL A 118 -22.58 -7.61 -1.69
CA VAL A 118 -21.62 -8.62 -2.19
C VAL A 118 -20.51 -8.78 -1.16
N PRO A 119 -20.16 -10.02 -0.77
CA PRO A 119 -19.01 -10.25 0.11
C PRO A 119 -17.76 -9.56 -0.39
N THR A 120 -17.07 -8.82 0.48
CA THR A 120 -15.92 -8.01 0.10
C THR A 120 -14.72 -8.31 0.99
N VAL A 121 -13.62 -8.70 0.34
CA VAL A 121 -12.30 -8.87 0.96
C VAL A 121 -11.46 -7.65 0.61
N VAL A 122 -11.00 -6.93 1.62
CA VAL A 122 -10.11 -5.78 1.43
C VAL A 122 -8.66 -6.25 1.54
N VAL A 123 -7.84 -5.87 0.58
CA VAL A 123 -6.40 -6.10 0.59
C VAL A 123 -5.67 -4.77 0.42
N GLY A 124 -4.48 -4.66 0.96
CA GLY A 124 -3.72 -3.42 0.79
C GLY A 124 -2.46 -3.39 1.63
N GLU A 125 -1.75 -2.28 1.54
CA GLU A 125 -0.59 -2.00 2.39
C GLU A 125 -1.05 -1.40 3.73
N CYS A 126 -0.15 -1.35 4.69
CA CYS A 126 -0.40 -0.82 6.03
C CYS A 126 -1.15 0.52 6.02
N PHE A 127 -0.73 1.44 5.17
CA PHE A 127 -1.34 2.77 5.05
C PHE A 127 -2.71 2.76 4.33
N THR A 128 -2.91 1.89 3.35
CA THR A 128 -4.09 1.92 2.45
C THR A 128 -5.30 1.21 3.00
N VAL A 129 -5.11 0.32 3.99
CA VAL A 129 -6.20 -0.31 4.75
C VAL A 129 -6.36 0.47 6.05
N PRO A 130 -7.41 1.27 6.25
CA PRO A 130 -7.59 2.03 7.48
C PRO A 130 -7.88 1.12 8.69
N PRO A 131 -7.58 1.57 9.92
CA PRO A 131 -7.98 0.82 11.11
C PRO A 131 -9.50 0.81 11.30
N PRO A 132 -10.08 -0.20 11.96
CA PRO A 132 -11.54 -0.36 12.12
C PRO A 132 -12.14 0.57 13.20
N VAL A 133 -11.84 1.86 13.11
CA VAL A 133 -12.24 2.89 14.10
C VAL A 133 -13.19 3.92 13.49
N GLU A 134 -13.87 4.67 14.35
CA GLU A 134 -14.72 5.78 13.94
C GLU A 134 -13.89 7.04 13.60
N VAL A 135 -12.89 7.34 14.44
CA VAL A 135 -12.01 8.49 14.29
C VAL A 135 -10.62 8.01 13.93
N PHE A 136 -10.18 8.32 12.71
CA PHE A 136 -8.85 7.91 12.24
C PHE A 136 -7.74 8.68 12.97
N PRO A 137 -6.62 8.03 13.29
CA PRO A 137 -5.51 8.67 13.97
C PRO A 137 -4.86 9.75 13.11
N ILE A 138 -4.28 10.75 13.78
CA ILE A 138 -3.45 11.75 13.14
C ILE A 138 -2.09 11.12 12.83
N LEU A 139 -1.71 11.13 11.56
CA LEU A 139 -0.50 10.51 11.03
C LEU A 139 0.66 11.50 10.85
N ARG A 140 0.39 12.80 10.96
CA ARG A 140 1.39 13.86 10.76
C ARG A 140 1.19 14.97 11.78
N PHE A 141 2.27 15.34 12.47
CA PHE A 141 2.28 16.41 13.46
C PHE A 141 3.17 17.59 13.02
N PRO A 142 2.80 18.84 13.37
CA PRO A 142 1.52 19.20 14.01
C PRO A 142 0.33 18.97 13.08
N ALA A 143 -0.81 18.59 13.66
CA ALA A 143 -2.05 18.45 12.88
C ALA A 143 -2.48 19.81 12.32
N ALA A 144 -2.98 19.83 11.09
CA ALA A 144 -3.54 21.05 10.54
C ALA A 144 -4.83 21.44 11.28
N ALA A 145 -5.05 22.74 11.42
CA ALA A 145 -6.32 23.25 11.91
C ALA A 145 -7.48 22.68 11.05
N GLY A 146 -8.53 22.22 11.71
CA GLY A 146 -9.70 21.67 11.05
C GLY A 146 -9.63 20.19 10.66
N SER A 147 -8.56 19.44 10.99
CA SER A 147 -8.49 17.98 10.72
C SER A 147 -9.63 17.22 11.39
N VAL A 148 -9.98 17.56 12.63
CA VAL A 148 -11.07 16.92 13.36
C VAL A 148 -12.41 17.20 12.67
N GLN A 149 -12.69 18.45 12.32
CA GLN A 149 -13.93 18.85 11.64
C GLN A 149 -14.07 18.15 10.28
N ARG A 150 -12.97 17.97 9.54
CA ARG A 150 -13.01 17.24 8.25
C ARG A 150 -13.33 15.77 8.45
N GLN A 151 -12.80 15.12 9.48
CA GLN A 151 -13.16 13.74 9.81
C GLN A 151 -14.65 13.60 10.11
N GLU A 152 -15.19 14.49 10.94
CA GLU A 152 -16.63 14.53 11.26
C GLU A 152 -17.45 14.75 9.99
N GLN A 153 -17.06 15.69 9.13
CA GLN A 153 -17.75 15.95 7.86
C GLN A 153 -17.76 14.70 6.96
N VAL A 154 -16.64 14.03 6.77
CA VAL A 154 -16.56 12.82 5.95
C VAL A 154 -17.42 11.72 6.55
N SER A 155 -17.31 11.44 7.85
CA SER A 155 -18.11 10.41 8.53
C SER A 155 -19.60 10.70 8.42
N ASN A 156 -20.03 11.93 8.66
CA ASN A 156 -21.44 12.33 8.57
C ASN A 156 -21.96 12.21 7.13
N THR A 157 -21.18 12.65 6.14
CA THR A 157 -21.56 12.54 4.74
C THR A 157 -21.69 11.10 4.29
N VAL A 158 -20.76 10.24 4.68
CA VAL A 158 -20.84 8.81 4.31
C VAL A 158 -22.03 8.15 5.00
N ARG A 159 -22.30 8.45 6.28
CA ARG A 159 -23.48 7.94 7.00
C ARG A 159 -24.81 8.38 6.39
N GLU A 160 -24.89 9.64 5.92
CA GLU A 160 -26.06 10.15 5.21
C GLU A 160 -26.33 9.37 3.92
N VAL A 161 -25.28 9.05 3.17
CA VAL A 161 -25.42 8.44 1.84
C VAL A 161 -25.57 6.92 1.90
N VAL A 162 -24.84 6.22 2.80
CA VAL A 162 -24.72 4.74 2.82
C VAL A 162 -25.49 4.08 3.94
N LYS A 163 -25.96 4.81 4.96
CA LYS A 163 -26.62 4.25 6.16
C LYS A 163 -25.74 3.21 6.88
N LEU A 164 -24.59 3.64 7.37
CA LEU A 164 -23.66 2.75 8.05
C LEU A 164 -24.23 2.22 9.37
N ASP A 165 -24.05 0.93 9.62
CA ASP A 165 -24.40 0.19 10.83
C ASP A 165 -23.20 -0.03 11.77
N ALA A 166 -22.01 0.42 11.37
CA ALA A 166 -20.75 0.29 12.11
C ALA A 166 -19.85 1.53 11.91
N PRO A 167 -18.74 1.65 12.65
CA PRO A 167 -17.72 2.66 12.39
C PRO A 167 -17.24 2.66 10.94
N LEU A 168 -17.00 3.85 10.37
CA LEU A 168 -16.57 3.97 8.97
C LEU A 168 -15.32 3.14 8.67
N GLY A 169 -14.32 3.16 9.55
CA GLY A 169 -13.11 2.35 9.39
C GLY A 169 -13.41 0.85 9.36
N LYS A 170 -14.41 0.38 10.13
CA LYS A 170 -14.84 -1.03 10.11
C LYS A 170 -15.49 -1.39 8.77
N ILE A 171 -16.37 -0.55 8.25
CA ILE A 171 -17.01 -0.77 6.94
C ILE A 171 -15.95 -0.81 5.83
N LEU A 172 -14.96 0.10 5.85
CA LEU A 172 -13.88 0.15 4.87
C LEU A 172 -12.92 -1.06 4.93
N ASN A 173 -13.01 -1.90 5.95
CA ASN A 173 -12.32 -3.18 6.02
C ASN A 173 -13.10 -4.34 5.35
N GLY A 174 -14.31 -4.09 4.85
CA GLY A 174 -15.16 -5.13 4.26
C GLY A 174 -15.53 -6.25 5.23
N ASP A 175 -15.84 -7.43 4.71
CA ASP A 175 -16.17 -8.62 5.50
C ASP A 175 -14.90 -9.33 6.03
N ALA A 176 -13.77 -9.12 5.37
CA ALA A 176 -12.43 -9.50 5.82
C ALA A 176 -11.40 -8.54 5.25
N SER A 177 -10.30 -8.33 5.95
CA SER A 177 -9.21 -7.49 5.45
C SER A 177 -7.84 -8.08 5.73
N PHE A 178 -6.92 -7.91 4.78
CA PHE A 178 -5.55 -8.39 4.85
C PHE A 178 -4.56 -7.30 4.48
N ILE A 179 -3.51 -7.18 5.31
CA ILE A 179 -2.49 -6.17 5.19
C ILE A 179 -1.22 -6.83 4.65
N PHE A 180 -0.88 -6.52 3.41
CA PHE A 180 0.38 -6.91 2.80
C PHE A 180 1.51 -6.03 3.33
N GLY A 181 2.01 -6.41 4.49
CA GLY A 181 2.99 -5.66 5.25
C GLY A 181 3.36 -6.38 6.54
N ILE A 182 4.08 -5.67 7.39
CA ILE A 182 4.49 -6.16 8.70
C ILE A 182 4.12 -5.14 9.79
N PRO A 183 3.85 -5.59 11.02
CA PRO A 183 3.46 -4.71 12.13
C PRO A 183 4.46 -3.58 12.40
N GLU A 184 5.75 -3.85 12.22
CA GLU A 184 6.85 -2.92 12.49
C GLU A 184 6.84 -1.68 11.60
N LEU A 185 6.24 -1.79 10.39
CA LEU A 185 6.10 -0.67 9.45
C LEU A 185 4.65 -0.16 9.36
N ASP A 186 3.74 -0.60 10.23
CA ASP A 186 2.36 -0.16 10.19
C ASP A 186 2.09 1.06 11.07
N CYS A 187 1.74 2.17 10.44
CA CYS A 187 1.34 3.41 11.13
C CYS A 187 0.07 3.27 11.99
N TYR A 188 -0.69 2.19 11.82
CA TYR A 188 -1.90 1.87 12.58
C TYR A 188 -1.75 0.65 13.51
N ARG A 189 -0.52 0.17 13.74
CA ARG A 189 -0.23 -1.06 14.46
C ARG A 189 -1.06 -1.27 15.75
N HIS A 190 -1.22 -0.21 16.55
CA HIS A 190 -1.93 -0.27 17.84
C HIS A 190 -3.46 -0.42 17.72
N LEU A 191 -4.01 -0.31 16.52
CA LEU A 191 -5.44 -0.37 16.23
C LEU A 191 -5.80 -1.60 15.39
N ARG A 192 -4.88 -2.57 15.26
CA ARG A 192 -5.06 -3.75 14.42
C ARG A 192 -4.95 -5.04 15.20
N ALA A 193 -5.59 -6.08 14.68
CA ALA A 193 -5.37 -7.45 15.10
C ALA A 193 -4.15 -8.06 14.37
N ASP A 194 -3.43 -8.95 15.05
CA ASP A 194 -2.20 -9.57 14.51
C ASP A 194 -2.47 -10.49 13.32
N ASP A 195 -3.63 -11.12 13.25
CA ASP A 195 -4.04 -12.04 12.20
C ASP A 195 -4.41 -11.34 10.87
N GLN A 196 -4.42 -10.00 10.83
CA GLN A 196 -4.64 -9.25 9.59
C GLN A 196 -3.39 -9.16 8.70
N TYR A 197 -2.18 -9.36 9.27
CA TYR A 197 -0.96 -9.23 8.49
C TYR A 197 -0.69 -10.47 7.65
N VAL A 198 -0.51 -10.22 6.36
CA VAL A 198 -0.04 -11.19 5.38
C VAL A 198 1.24 -10.65 4.77
N SER A 199 2.36 -11.27 5.07
CA SER A 199 3.64 -10.81 4.60
C SER A 199 3.75 -10.87 3.08
N LEU A 200 4.61 -10.05 2.53
CA LEU A 200 5.08 -10.17 1.16
C LEU A 200 5.98 -11.42 1.07
N HIS A 201 5.68 -12.31 0.11
CA HIS A 201 6.63 -13.38 -0.20
C HIS A 201 7.87 -12.76 -0.85
N ILE A 202 8.96 -12.72 -0.12
CA ILE A 202 10.23 -12.20 -0.59
C ILE A 202 11.14 -13.40 -0.87
N THR A 203 11.62 -13.50 -2.11
CA THR A 203 12.66 -14.48 -2.43
C THR A 203 13.90 -14.14 -1.59
N PRO A 204 14.44 -15.08 -0.79
CA PRO A 204 15.63 -14.83 0.01
C PRO A 204 16.74 -14.26 -0.86
N ILE A 205 17.26 -13.09 -0.51
CA ILE A 205 18.37 -12.45 -1.19
C ILE A 205 19.63 -12.88 -0.46
N PRO A 206 20.60 -13.52 -1.14
CA PRO A 206 21.88 -13.85 -0.53
C PRO A 206 22.57 -12.57 -0.08
N CYS A 207 22.74 -12.41 1.22
CA CYS A 207 23.35 -11.24 1.81
C CYS A 207 24.88 -11.39 1.74
N ASN A 208 25.48 -11.06 0.60
CA ASN A 208 26.95 -11.00 0.44
C ASN A 208 27.51 -9.68 1.04
N LEU A 209 27.18 -9.44 2.31
CA LEU A 209 27.58 -8.22 3.06
C LEU A 209 29.07 -8.15 3.43
N HIS A 210 29.91 -8.93 2.77
CA HIS A 210 31.35 -8.98 3.10
C HIS A 210 32.27 -8.29 2.09
N SER A 211 31.75 -7.66 1.03
CA SER A 211 32.61 -6.85 0.16
C SER A 211 32.66 -5.42 0.67
N SER A 212 33.86 -4.97 1.03
CA SER A 212 34.18 -3.56 1.31
C SER A 212 33.94 -2.60 0.13
N ASP A 213 33.68 -3.15 -1.04
CA ASP A 213 33.36 -2.43 -2.30
C ASP A 213 31.86 -2.31 -2.52
N GLY A 214 31.11 -2.16 -1.45
CA GLY A 214 29.66 -2.22 -1.38
C GLY A 214 28.91 -1.43 -2.45
N ALA A 215 28.46 -2.14 -3.48
CA ALA A 215 27.64 -1.55 -4.53
C ALA A 215 26.35 -0.96 -3.95
N THR A 216 26.07 0.27 -4.30
CA THR A 216 24.84 0.98 -3.91
C THR A 216 23.86 0.95 -5.07
N TRP A 217 22.59 0.69 -4.78
CA TRP A 217 21.52 0.77 -5.78
C TRP A 217 20.51 1.85 -5.41
N ALA A 218 19.96 2.54 -6.42
CA ALA A 218 18.93 3.54 -6.23
C ALA A 218 17.69 3.25 -7.08
N TYR A 219 16.53 3.26 -6.42
CA TYR A 219 15.21 3.21 -7.05
C TYR A 219 14.49 4.54 -6.83
N LEU A 220 14.63 5.45 -7.78
CA LEU A 220 14.09 6.80 -7.71
C LEU A 220 13.22 7.10 -8.93
N SER A 221 12.06 7.73 -8.67
CA SER A 221 11.17 8.20 -9.74
C SER A 221 11.88 9.16 -10.69
N ASP A 222 11.61 9.04 -11.99
CA ASP A 222 12.15 9.97 -13.00
C ASP A 222 11.66 11.41 -12.77
N SER A 223 10.48 11.58 -12.17
CA SER A 223 9.91 12.89 -11.82
C SER A 223 10.46 13.49 -10.52
N TYR A 224 11.34 12.77 -9.80
CA TYR A 224 11.89 13.27 -8.53
C TYR A 224 12.85 14.43 -8.76
N SER A 225 12.51 15.61 -8.26
CA SER A 225 13.25 16.87 -8.50
C SER A 225 14.73 16.82 -8.09
N HIS A 226 15.08 16.04 -7.08
CA HIS A 226 16.45 15.89 -6.58
C HIS A 226 17.17 14.66 -7.13
N ARG A 227 16.58 13.93 -8.10
CA ARG A 227 17.16 12.71 -8.67
C ARG A 227 18.58 12.94 -9.21
N GLY A 228 18.78 14.03 -9.98
CA GLY A 228 20.08 14.38 -10.51
C GLY A 228 21.14 14.62 -9.42
N LEU A 229 20.79 15.34 -8.35
CA LEU A 229 21.67 15.57 -7.22
C LEU A 229 22.09 14.25 -6.55
N VAL A 230 21.14 13.35 -6.29
CA VAL A 230 21.44 12.04 -5.68
C VAL A 230 22.37 11.21 -6.54
N LEU A 231 22.08 11.08 -7.85
CA LEU A 231 22.89 10.29 -8.78
C LEU A 231 24.31 10.86 -8.96
N GLN A 232 24.47 12.18 -9.00
CA GLN A 232 25.78 12.83 -9.10
C GLN A 232 26.60 12.69 -7.82
N THR A 233 25.95 12.78 -6.65
CA THR A 233 26.63 12.76 -5.35
C THR A 233 27.04 11.36 -4.93
N LEU A 234 26.10 10.39 -5.00
CA LEU A 234 26.28 9.05 -4.44
C LEU A 234 26.65 8.00 -5.50
N LYS A 235 26.48 8.32 -6.78
CA LYS A 235 26.80 7.46 -7.95
C LYS A 235 26.31 6.00 -7.81
N PRO A 236 25.06 5.79 -7.40
CA PRO A 236 24.52 4.43 -7.27
C PRO A 236 24.26 3.82 -8.65
N GLU A 237 24.17 2.49 -8.71
CA GLU A 237 23.51 1.83 -9.83
C GLU A 237 22.01 2.21 -9.80
N CYS A 238 21.42 2.48 -10.96
CA CYS A 238 20.01 2.90 -11.06
C CYS A 238 19.27 2.21 -12.21
N GLU A 239 19.81 1.10 -12.72
CA GLU A 239 19.13 0.31 -13.73
C GLU A 239 17.87 -0.33 -13.16
N PHE A 240 16.77 -0.27 -13.91
CA PHE A 240 15.51 -0.90 -13.51
C PHE A 240 15.64 -2.42 -13.71
N LYS A 241 15.51 -3.15 -12.59
CA LYS A 241 15.56 -4.62 -12.53
C LYS A 241 14.47 -5.12 -11.56
N PRO A 242 14.07 -6.40 -11.65
CA PRO A 242 13.31 -7.03 -10.57
C PRO A 242 14.01 -6.82 -9.22
N LEU A 243 13.25 -6.57 -8.17
CA LEU A 243 13.80 -6.10 -6.89
C LEU A 243 14.83 -7.09 -6.29
N ASN A 244 14.57 -8.38 -6.38
CA ASN A 244 15.50 -9.43 -5.92
C ASN A 244 16.85 -9.39 -6.66
N GLU A 245 16.86 -9.12 -7.95
CA GLU A 245 18.08 -8.99 -8.75
C GLU A 245 18.80 -7.67 -8.43
N ALA A 246 18.02 -6.59 -8.30
CA ALA A 246 18.56 -5.27 -8.00
C ALA A 246 19.26 -5.20 -6.64
N LEU A 247 18.77 -5.94 -5.64
CA LEU A 247 19.30 -5.96 -4.27
C LEU A 247 20.45 -6.96 -4.08
N ALA A 248 20.61 -7.93 -4.99
CA ALA A 248 21.66 -8.94 -4.87
C ALA A 248 23.06 -8.30 -4.80
N GLY A 249 23.83 -8.61 -3.75
CA GLY A 249 25.16 -8.09 -3.50
C GLY A 249 25.25 -6.59 -3.19
N LYS A 250 24.12 -5.93 -2.87
CA LYS A 250 24.12 -4.52 -2.46
C LYS A 250 24.33 -4.39 -0.96
N SER A 251 25.19 -3.44 -0.60
CA SER A 251 25.44 -3.10 0.80
C SER A 251 24.58 -1.93 1.30
N PHE A 252 23.90 -1.23 0.38
CA PHE A 252 23.15 -0.04 0.69
C PHE A 252 22.14 0.28 -0.42
N VAL A 253 20.94 0.72 -0.05
CA VAL A 253 19.86 1.02 -1.00
C VAL A 253 19.28 2.41 -0.75
N ILE A 254 19.06 3.16 -1.86
CA ILE A 254 18.44 4.47 -1.87
C ILE A 254 17.08 4.37 -2.54
N HIS A 255 16.01 4.77 -1.84
CA HIS A 255 14.65 4.71 -2.40
C HIS A 255 13.70 5.72 -1.77
N HIS A 256 12.46 5.78 -2.24
CA HIS A 256 11.46 6.71 -1.69
C HIS A 256 10.75 6.23 -0.43
N GLY A 257 10.88 4.98 -0.03
CA GLY A 257 10.17 4.41 1.13
C GLY A 257 8.84 3.76 0.77
N GLY A 258 8.66 3.32 -0.49
CA GLY A 258 7.54 2.43 -0.83
C GLY A 258 7.63 1.13 -0.03
N LEU A 259 6.50 0.65 0.51
CA LEU A 259 6.47 -0.42 1.52
C LEU A 259 7.13 -1.71 1.04
N THR A 260 6.86 -2.15 -0.19
CA THR A 260 7.47 -3.36 -0.76
C THR A 260 9.00 -3.30 -0.76
N THR A 261 9.58 -2.20 -1.25
CA THR A 261 11.05 -2.02 -1.27
C THR A 261 11.60 -1.95 0.15
N ALA A 262 10.93 -1.22 1.03
CA ALA A 262 11.31 -1.05 2.43
C ALA A 262 11.38 -2.39 3.18
N ILE A 263 10.34 -3.23 3.07
CA ILE A 263 10.29 -4.55 3.69
C ILE A 263 11.34 -5.49 3.06
N THR A 264 11.49 -5.46 1.72
CA THR A 264 12.46 -6.33 1.06
C THR A 264 13.89 -6.02 1.51
N CYS A 265 14.27 -4.74 1.60
CA CYS A 265 15.57 -4.34 2.13
C CYS A 265 15.73 -4.71 3.62
N LEU A 266 14.69 -4.50 4.43
CA LEU A 266 14.69 -4.84 5.86
C LEU A 266 14.92 -6.34 6.07
N LEU A 267 14.16 -7.20 5.38
CA LEU A 267 14.30 -8.66 5.51
C LEU A 267 15.57 -9.21 4.84
N ALA A 268 16.19 -8.46 3.93
CA ALA A 268 17.50 -8.77 3.38
C ALA A 268 18.67 -8.27 4.25
N GLY A 269 18.41 -7.55 5.34
CA GLY A 269 19.44 -6.99 6.20
C GLY A 269 20.25 -5.86 5.55
N ILE A 270 19.66 -5.14 4.60
CA ILE A 270 20.33 -4.08 3.85
C ILE A 270 19.92 -2.71 4.42
N PRO A 271 20.87 -1.87 4.88
CA PRO A 271 20.58 -0.53 5.35
C PRO A 271 20.07 0.38 4.22
N GLN A 272 19.23 1.34 4.57
CA GLN A 272 18.46 2.13 3.61
C GLN A 272 18.68 3.64 3.79
N LEU A 273 18.74 4.38 2.69
CA LEU A 273 18.54 5.84 2.64
C LEU A 273 17.18 6.13 2.03
N VAL A 274 16.27 6.69 2.81
CA VAL A 274 14.91 6.96 2.36
C VAL A 274 14.74 8.44 2.05
N LEU A 275 14.25 8.73 0.84
CA LEU A 275 13.99 10.06 0.29
C LEU A 275 12.48 10.23 0.02
N PRO A 276 11.64 10.40 1.07
CA PRO A 276 10.19 10.33 0.93
C PRO A 276 9.63 11.54 0.18
N GLN A 277 8.61 11.29 -0.67
CA GLN A 277 7.92 12.32 -1.44
C GLN A 277 6.50 12.60 -0.93
N HIS A 278 5.85 11.65 -0.26
CA HIS A 278 4.49 11.77 0.27
C HIS A 278 4.35 11.09 1.65
N LEU A 279 3.18 11.27 2.28
CA LEU A 279 2.95 10.88 3.67
C LEU A 279 3.25 9.41 3.96
N GLU A 280 2.75 8.47 3.16
CA GLU A 280 2.99 7.04 3.35
C GLU A 280 4.49 6.72 3.40
N GLN A 281 5.26 7.21 2.42
CA GLN A 281 6.71 7.01 2.36
C GLN A 281 7.44 7.62 3.56
N HIS A 282 6.93 8.76 4.05
CA HIS A 282 7.48 9.40 5.24
C HIS A 282 7.23 8.57 6.51
N LEU A 283 6.04 7.98 6.64
CA LEU A 283 5.71 7.10 7.76
C LEU A 283 6.58 5.83 7.76
N ASN A 284 6.74 5.20 6.59
CA ASN A 284 7.64 4.05 6.43
C ASN A 284 9.10 4.41 6.78
N ALA A 285 9.57 5.60 6.34
CA ALA A 285 10.92 6.07 6.66
C ALA A 285 11.12 6.30 8.17
N ILE A 286 10.12 6.85 8.87
CA ILE A 286 10.15 7.00 10.33
C ILE A 286 10.26 5.64 11.01
N ALA A 287 9.41 4.68 10.62
CA ALA A 287 9.40 3.34 11.20
C ALA A 287 10.75 2.62 10.99
N LEU A 288 11.29 2.65 9.76
CA LEU A 288 12.62 2.11 9.47
C LEU A 288 13.75 2.77 10.28
N SER A 289 13.65 4.10 10.47
CA SER A 289 14.63 4.84 11.28
C SER A 289 14.53 4.47 12.75
N GLN A 290 13.33 4.24 13.28
CA GLN A 290 13.08 3.76 14.65
C GLN A 290 13.62 2.35 14.88
N LEU A 291 13.56 1.49 13.86
CA LEU A 291 14.20 0.17 13.85
C LEU A 291 15.74 0.26 13.75
N GLY A 292 16.29 1.45 13.47
CA GLY A 292 17.73 1.66 13.31
C GLY A 292 18.30 1.00 12.07
N VAL A 293 17.52 0.90 10.98
CA VAL A 293 17.93 0.27 9.70
C VAL A 293 17.95 1.25 8.54
N ALA A 294 17.54 2.50 8.77
CA ALA A 294 17.51 3.52 7.73
C ALA A 294 17.86 4.91 8.26
N THR A 295 18.34 5.73 7.33
CA THR A 295 18.38 7.18 7.46
C THR A 295 17.36 7.82 6.53
N MET A 296 16.82 8.98 6.88
CA MET A 296 15.81 9.69 6.11
C MET A 296 16.25 11.11 5.80
N ILE A 297 16.07 11.57 4.56
CA ILE A 297 16.25 12.96 4.16
C ILE A 297 15.03 13.41 3.33
N ALA A 298 14.26 14.36 3.84
CA ALA A 298 13.13 14.94 3.11
C ALA A 298 13.56 15.98 2.06
N LYS A 299 14.63 16.74 2.34
CA LYS A 299 15.19 17.76 1.44
C LYS A 299 16.70 17.53 1.30
N PRO A 300 17.15 16.76 0.31
CA PRO A 300 18.55 16.41 0.17
C PRO A 300 19.41 17.60 -0.26
N THR A 301 20.58 17.69 0.35
CA THR A 301 21.70 18.54 -0.05
C THR A 301 22.92 17.66 -0.32
N TRP A 302 23.90 18.15 -1.03
CA TRP A 302 25.14 17.39 -1.29
C TRP A 302 25.80 16.89 0.00
N GLN A 303 26.00 17.75 0.96
CA GLN A 303 26.59 17.39 2.27
C GLN A 303 25.71 16.42 3.04
N GLY A 304 24.38 16.68 3.09
CA GLY A 304 23.43 15.83 3.76
C GLY A 304 23.38 14.40 3.21
N LEU A 305 23.49 14.25 1.89
CA LEU A 305 23.55 12.93 1.23
C LEU A 305 24.81 12.14 1.63
N LEU A 306 25.99 12.75 1.63
CA LEU A 306 27.22 12.10 2.06
C LEU A 306 27.19 11.70 3.55
N MET A 307 26.67 12.58 4.41
CA MET A 307 26.51 12.27 5.83
C MET A 307 25.53 11.11 6.04
N ALA A 308 24.39 11.12 5.36
CA ALA A 308 23.39 10.05 5.47
C ALA A 308 23.90 8.73 4.92
N GLN A 309 24.68 8.72 3.85
CA GLN A 309 25.33 7.51 3.35
C GLN A 309 26.26 6.90 4.43
N ASN A 310 27.12 7.71 5.04
CA ASN A 310 28.00 7.23 6.10
C ASN A 310 27.23 6.71 7.32
N GLN A 311 26.16 7.40 7.70
CA GLN A 311 25.27 6.94 8.77
C GLN A 311 24.60 5.62 8.41
N ALA A 312 24.10 5.46 7.18
CA ALA A 312 23.46 4.23 6.75
C ALA A 312 24.43 3.04 6.75
N TYR A 313 25.69 3.23 6.31
CA TYR A 313 26.68 2.16 6.43
C TYR A 313 26.93 1.73 7.89
N ALA A 314 26.88 2.66 8.83
CA ALA A 314 27.00 2.35 10.26
C ALA A 314 25.84 1.51 10.81
N LEU A 315 24.70 1.46 10.10
CA LEU A 315 23.52 0.65 10.47
C LEU A 315 23.59 -0.80 9.99
N THR A 316 24.63 -1.20 9.25
CA THR A 316 24.71 -2.53 8.60
C THR A 316 24.52 -3.68 9.58
N GLU A 317 25.19 -3.68 10.73
CA GLU A 317 25.06 -4.76 11.71
C GLU A 317 23.66 -4.80 12.32
N ASN A 318 23.07 -3.64 12.63
CA ASN A 318 21.71 -3.60 13.14
C ASN A 318 20.69 -4.04 12.08
N ALA A 319 20.89 -3.70 10.80
CA ALA A 319 20.03 -4.16 9.71
C ALA A 319 20.01 -5.69 9.61
N LYS A 320 21.17 -6.37 9.79
CA LYS A 320 21.26 -7.83 9.83
C LYS A 320 20.49 -8.41 11.03
N LEU A 321 20.69 -7.85 12.23
CA LEU A 321 20.00 -8.29 13.45
C LEU A 321 18.48 -8.16 13.30
N GLN A 322 18.01 -7.05 12.72
CA GLN A 322 16.58 -6.86 12.44
C GLN A 322 16.06 -7.86 11.41
N ALA A 323 16.80 -8.15 10.35
CA ALA A 323 16.42 -9.15 9.35
C ALA A 323 16.29 -10.56 9.97
N GLU A 324 17.22 -10.95 10.85
CA GLU A 324 17.15 -12.21 11.59
C GLU A 324 15.91 -12.27 12.50
N SER A 325 15.66 -11.21 13.28
CA SER A 325 14.51 -11.10 14.18
C SER A 325 13.17 -11.19 13.43
N LEU A 326 13.10 -10.61 12.24
CA LEU A 326 11.89 -10.49 11.42
C LEU A 326 11.78 -11.61 10.35
N ALA A 327 12.70 -12.57 10.30
CA ALA A 327 12.74 -13.62 9.29
C ALA A 327 11.45 -14.44 9.21
N HIS A 328 10.67 -14.52 10.30
CA HIS A 328 9.38 -15.21 10.33
C HIS A 328 8.33 -14.55 9.39
N TRP A 329 8.51 -13.28 9.03
CA TRP A 329 7.67 -12.61 8.03
C TRP A 329 8.00 -12.99 6.59
N ASN A 330 9.11 -13.65 6.33
CA ASN A 330 9.47 -14.13 4.98
C ASN A 330 8.75 -15.44 4.64
N GLN A 331 7.43 -15.44 4.70
CA GLN A 331 6.56 -16.57 4.40
C GLN A 331 5.47 -16.16 3.41
N ASN A 332 4.96 -17.16 2.67
CA ASN A 332 3.84 -16.94 1.75
C ASN A 332 2.51 -17.12 2.50
N PHE A 333 1.88 -16.01 2.85
CA PHE A 333 0.55 -16.00 3.48
C PHE A 333 -0.60 -15.87 2.47
N MET A 334 -0.33 -15.94 1.17
CA MET A 334 -1.37 -15.80 0.14
C MET A 334 -2.50 -16.84 0.31
N ASP A 335 -2.16 -18.03 0.79
CA ASP A 335 -3.16 -19.09 1.03
C ASP A 335 -4.26 -18.67 2.01
N VAL A 336 -3.94 -17.88 3.03
CA VAL A 336 -4.93 -17.38 4.00
C VAL A 336 -5.95 -16.48 3.31
N VAL A 337 -5.49 -15.58 2.44
CA VAL A 337 -6.34 -14.70 1.63
C VAL A 337 -7.26 -15.53 0.71
N ILE A 338 -6.67 -16.48 -0.02
CA ILE A 338 -7.39 -17.33 -0.95
C ILE A 338 -8.42 -18.22 -0.23
N GLN A 339 -8.05 -18.85 0.89
CA GLN A 339 -8.99 -19.66 1.67
C GLN A 339 -10.17 -18.83 2.20
N THR A 340 -9.93 -17.60 2.61
CA THR A 340 -10.98 -16.67 3.03
C THR A 340 -11.92 -16.33 1.86
N CYS A 341 -11.38 -16.04 0.68
CA CYS A 341 -12.17 -15.83 -0.54
C CYS A 341 -13.07 -17.04 -0.86
N LEU A 342 -12.50 -18.25 -0.82
CA LEU A 342 -13.25 -19.49 -1.09
C LEU A 342 -14.34 -19.76 -0.04
N LYS A 343 -14.11 -19.42 1.24
CA LYS A 343 -15.14 -19.54 2.31
C LYS A 343 -16.35 -18.63 2.04
N PHE A 344 -16.13 -17.41 1.55
CA PHE A 344 -17.25 -16.51 1.16
C PHE A 344 -18.02 -17.06 -0.04
N LEU A 345 -17.32 -17.59 -1.03
CA LEU A 345 -17.96 -18.18 -2.23
C LEU A 345 -18.72 -19.50 -1.95
N ALA A 346 -18.34 -20.23 -0.90
CA ALA A 346 -19.01 -21.46 -0.50
C ALA A 346 -20.30 -21.23 0.31
N LYS A 347 -20.51 -20.03 0.86
CA LYS A 347 -21.76 -19.70 1.56
C LYS A 347 -22.87 -19.53 0.51
N PRO A 348 -24.03 -20.17 0.70
CA PRO A 348 -25.18 -19.89 -0.17
C PRO A 348 -25.52 -18.41 -0.10
N SER A 349 -25.81 -17.80 -1.25
CA SER A 349 -26.32 -16.41 -1.31
C SER A 349 -27.60 -16.34 -0.43
N LEU A 350 -27.59 -15.40 0.54
CA LEU A 350 -28.74 -15.13 1.38
C LEU A 350 -29.92 -14.62 0.57
#